data_15cd44396a22515735fe2abb07d25925
#
_entry.id   15cd44396a22515735fe2abb07d25925
#
_cell.length_a   1.000
_cell.length_b   1.000
_cell.length_c   1.000
_cell.angle_alpha   90.00
_cell.angle_beta   90.00
_cell.angle_gamma   90.00
#
_symmetry.space_group_name_H-M   'P 1'
#
loop_
_entity.id
_entity.type
_entity.pdbx_description
1 polymer ?
#
loop_
_entity_poly.entity_id
_entity_poly.type
_entity_poly.pdbx_seq_one_letter_code
_entity_poly.pdbx_strand_id
1 'polypeptide(L)'
;MNLLYKSTRDAEKTVTASQAILKGLADDGGLFVPVSIPKLPVSLGELKEMTYQEIAYTVMKEFLTDFTEEELKSCIAKAYDSKFDTEEIAPLAKVEDAYYMELFHGATIAFKDMALSILPHLLTTSAKKNQVKNEIVILTATSGDTGKAALAGFADVEGTKIIVFYPKNGVSRVQELQMVTQKGDNTSVVAIHGNFDNAQSGVKAMFENKELEKELNEAGYQFSSANSINIGRLVPQVVYYVYAYAKLLQNEEIAEDEEINVVVPTGNFGNILAAYYAKNMGIPIAKLICASNENKVLYDFFQTGTYDRNREFVLTTSPSMDILISSNLERLIYKISGEDARKDTDLMTELKTKGSYAITGEMKANLADFAAGYATEDQVAKTIHDIYEDTGYVMDTHTAVAAMVYKAYREDSKDDRKTVIASTASPYKFAGSVMSAIDPKYKGQDDFKLIEELQKVSGTELPNAIKEIMNAEIRHNTECDVDQMEQTVKNILGVK
;
A
#
# COMPACT_ATOMS: atom_id res chain seq x y z
N MET A 1 -9.61 28.33 -2.87
CA MET A 1 -8.45 28.40 -1.95
C MET A 1 -7.79 27.04 -2.03
N ASN A 2 -6.45 26.97 -2.14
CA ASN A 2 -5.79 25.67 -2.25
C ASN A 2 -5.87 24.90 -0.92
N LEU A 3 -6.11 23.59 -0.98
CA LEU A 3 -5.96 22.70 0.17
C LEU A 3 -4.47 22.62 0.53
N LEU A 4 -4.14 22.90 1.77
CA LEU A 4 -2.78 22.82 2.27
C LEU A 4 -2.60 21.56 3.11
N TYR A 5 -1.33 21.20 3.32
CA TYR A 5 -0.91 20.07 4.13
C TYR A 5 -0.05 20.53 5.29
N LYS A 6 -0.19 19.88 6.44
CA LYS A 6 0.60 20.10 7.66
C LYS A 6 1.20 18.81 8.15
N SER A 7 2.23 18.90 9.00
CA SER A 7 2.77 17.73 9.69
C SER A 7 1.83 17.28 10.82
N THR A 8 1.78 15.98 11.10
CA THR A 8 1.16 15.45 12.32
C THR A 8 1.82 15.96 13.59
N ARG A 9 3.07 16.47 13.51
CA ARG A 9 3.88 16.92 14.66
C ARG A 9 4.11 18.45 14.70
N ASP A 10 3.79 19.16 13.61
CA ASP A 10 3.82 20.62 13.53
C ASP A 10 2.60 21.12 12.74
N ALA A 11 1.63 21.69 13.45
CA ALA A 11 0.40 22.18 12.86
C ALA A 11 0.52 23.60 12.28
N GLU A 12 1.61 24.32 12.54
CA GLU A 12 1.76 25.73 12.14
C GLU A 12 2.28 25.86 10.71
N LYS A 13 3.24 25.00 10.32
CA LYS A 13 3.82 25.01 8.98
C LYS A 13 2.93 24.26 8.01
N THR A 14 2.53 24.94 6.94
CA THR A 14 1.77 24.33 5.86
C THR A 14 2.54 24.37 4.55
N VAL A 15 2.27 23.34 3.73
CA VAL A 15 2.86 23.20 2.38
C VAL A 15 1.75 22.88 1.38
N THR A 16 2.01 23.05 0.08
CA THR A 16 1.10 22.60 -0.97
C THR A 16 1.15 21.08 -1.14
N ALA A 17 0.19 20.51 -1.88
CA ALA A 17 0.17 19.07 -2.17
C ALA A 17 1.44 18.63 -2.91
N SER A 18 1.87 19.38 -3.92
CA SER A 18 3.09 19.08 -4.67
C SER A 18 4.35 19.10 -3.79
N GLN A 19 4.43 20.04 -2.84
CA GLN A 19 5.53 20.09 -1.89
C GLN A 19 5.52 18.91 -0.91
N ALA A 20 4.34 18.51 -0.42
CA ALA A 20 4.17 17.37 0.46
C ALA A 20 4.56 16.05 -0.24
N ILE A 21 4.14 15.86 -1.51
CA ILE A 21 4.51 14.69 -2.32
C ILE A 21 6.02 14.64 -2.55
N LEU A 22 6.63 15.76 -2.90
CA LEU A 22 8.05 15.85 -3.20
C LEU A 22 8.93 15.54 -1.97
N LYS A 23 8.54 16.06 -0.81
CA LYS A 23 9.23 15.79 0.46
C LYS A 23 8.98 14.36 0.96
N GLY A 24 7.76 13.85 0.80
CA GLY A 24 7.33 12.54 1.29
C GLY A 24 7.16 12.45 2.80
N LEU A 25 8.05 13.09 3.58
CA LEU A 25 8.05 13.16 5.03
C LEU A 25 8.30 14.61 5.47
N ALA A 26 7.70 15.04 6.57
CA ALA A 26 7.94 16.38 7.11
C ALA A 26 9.32 16.49 7.79
N ASP A 27 9.86 17.70 7.88
CA ASP A 27 11.22 17.96 8.41
C ASP A 27 11.35 17.57 9.90
N ASP A 28 10.25 17.56 10.64
CA ASP A 28 10.14 17.13 12.04
C ASP A 28 9.96 15.60 12.22
N GLY A 29 9.92 14.85 11.11
CA GLY A 29 9.67 13.42 11.07
C GLY A 29 8.20 13.02 11.19
N GLY A 30 7.27 13.98 11.23
CA GLY A 30 5.84 13.74 11.18
C GLY A 30 5.33 13.46 9.76
N LEU A 31 4.12 12.99 9.65
CA LEU A 31 3.49 12.66 8.39
C LEU A 31 2.63 13.81 7.87
N PHE A 32 2.67 14.06 6.56
CA PHE A 32 1.78 15.05 5.97
C PHE A 32 0.32 14.59 5.99
N VAL A 33 -0.56 15.47 6.48
CA VAL A 33 -2.02 15.33 6.45
C VAL A 33 -2.64 16.58 5.83
N PRO A 34 -3.76 16.49 5.11
CA PRO A 34 -4.48 17.68 4.65
C PRO A 34 -5.04 18.44 5.86
N VAL A 35 -5.07 19.76 5.79
CA VAL A 35 -5.65 20.61 6.86
C VAL A 35 -7.13 20.31 7.11
N SER A 36 -7.82 19.74 6.11
CA SER A 36 -9.16 19.17 6.21
C SER A 36 -9.34 18.09 5.14
N ILE A 37 -10.10 17.05 5.42
CA ILE A 37 -10.49 16.08 4.41
C ILE A 37 -11.61 16.72 3.57
N PRO A 38 -11.42 16.88 2.24
CA PRO A 38 -12.42 17.50 1.38
C PRO A 38 -13.66 16.61 1.23
N LYS A 39 -14.77 17.23 0.86
CA LYS A 39 -15.99 16.50 0.49
C LYS A 39 -15.97 16.15 -0.99
N LEU A 40 -16.72 15.11 -1.37
CA LEU A 40 -16.93 14.82 -2.79
C LEU A 40 -17.64 16.00 -3.45
N PRO A 41 -17.20 16.42 -4.65
CA PRO A 41 -17.79 17.54 -5.38
C PRO A 41 -19.02 17.16 -6.20
N VAL A 42 -19.41 15.89 -6.21
CA VAL A 42 -20.52 15.30 -6.97
C VAL A 42 -21.40 14.45 -6.06
N SER A 43 -22.62 14.19 -6.47
CA SER A 43 -23.55 13.27 -5.79
C SER A 43 -23.11 11.83 -5.94
N LEU A 44 -23.59 10.95 -5.06
CA LEU A 44 -23.35 9.51 -5.16
C LEU A 44 -23.95 8.91 -6.44
N GLY A 45 -25.13 9.41 -6.85
CA GLY A 45 -25.77 8.99 -8.10
C GLY A 45 -24.97 9.33 -9.35
N GLU A 46 -24.22 10.44 -9.38
CA GLU A 46 -23.34 10.78 -10.51
C GLU A 46 -22.12 9.85 -10.59
N LEU A 47 -21.60 9.36 -9.45
CA LEU A 47 -20.44 8.47 -9.42
C LEU A 47 -20.64 7.17 -10.18
N LYS A 48 -21.86 6.60 -10.18
CA LYS A 48 -22.14 5.30 -10.81
C LYS A 48 -21.97 5.28 -12.33
N GLU A 49 -22.01 6.44 -12.96
CA GLU A 49 -21.83 6.58 -14.42
C GLU A 49 -20.35 6.82 -14.82
N MET A 50 -19.45 6.95 -13.83
CA MET A 50 -18.06 7.30 -14.06
C MET A 50 -17.16 6.06 -14.19
N THR A 51 -16.18 6.15 -15.08
CA THR A 51 -15.06 5.21 -15.16
C THR A 51 -14.13 5.37 -13.96
N TYR A 52 -13.23 4.40 -13.76
CA TYR A 52 -12.21 4.51 -12.70
C TYR A 52 -11.38 5.79 -12.83
N GLN A 53 -10.95 6.14 -14.05
CA GLN A 53 -10.14 7.33 -14.32
C GLN A 53 -10.91 8.64 -14.03
N GLU A 54 -12.20 8.69 -14.31
CA GLU A 54 -13.05 9.86 -14.01
C GLU A 54 -13.25 10.02 -12.50
N ILE A 55 -13.46 8.91 -11.77
CA ILE A 55 -13.52 8.93 -10.30
C ILE A 55 -12.15 9.32 -9.73
N ALA A 56 -11.04 8.81 -10.30
CA ALA A 56 -9.70 9.19 -9.88
C ALA A 56 -9.49 10.70 -10.00
N TYR A 57 -9.87 11.31 -11.12
CA TYR A 57 -9.81 12.75 -11.28
C TYR A 57 -10.71 13.48 -10.28
N THR A 58 -11.96 13.04 -10.12
CA THR A 58 -12.96 13.65 -9.24
C THR A 58 -12.50 13.67 -7.79
N VAL A 59 -11.88 12.59 -7.31
CA VAL A 59 -11.35 12.47 -5.95
C VAL A 59 -10.04 13.23 -5.80
N MET A 60 -9.07 12.97 -6.68
CA MET A 60 -7.71 13.47 -6.50
C MET A 60 -7.59 14.98 -6.68
N LYS A 61 -8.41 15.62 -7.51
CA LYS A 61 -8.41 17.08 -7.68
C LYS A 61 -8.75 17.83 -6.38
N GLU A 62 -9.52 17.22 -5.51
CA GLU A 62 -9.90 17.82 -4.21
C GLU A 62 -8.73 17.77 -3.21
N PHE A 63 -7.83 16.80 -3.34
CA PHE A 63 -6.61 16.69 -2.52
C PHE A 63 -5.41 17.41 -3.14
N LEU A 64 -5.27 17.39 -4.45
CA LEU A 64 -4.11 17.89 -5.19
C LEU A 64 -4.44 19.23 -5.88
N THR A 65 -4.94 20.19 -5.10
CA THR A 65 -5.54 21.43 -5.60
C THR A 65 -4.54 22.40 -6.24
N ASP A 66 -3.24 22.19 -6.10
CA ASP A 66 -2.20 22.96 -6.80
C ASP A 66 -1.77 22.32 -8.13
N PHE A 67 -2.33 21.13 -8.48
CA PHE A 67 -2.19 20.56 -9.82
C PHE A 67 -3.24 21.16 -10.75
N THR A 68 -2.87 21.42 -12.01
CA THR A 68 -3.86 21.77 -13.01
C THR A 68 -4.65 20.53 -13.47
N GLU A 69 -5.80 20.74 -14.10
CA GLU A 69 -6.61 19.67 -14.65
C GLU A 69 -5.81 18.80 -15.64
N GLU A 70 -5.06 19.45 -16.53
CA GLU A 70 -4.23 18.79 -17.55
C GLU A 70 -3.11 17.96 -16.91
N GLU A 71 -2.42 18.50 -15.90
CA GLU A 71 -1.38 17.77 -15.17
C GLU A 71 -1.94 16.52 -14.51
N LEU A 72 -3.06 16.65 -13.80
CA LEU A 72 -3.63 15.54 -13.05
C LEU A 72 -4.24 14.48 -13.99
N LYS A 73 -4.97 14.86 -15.02
CA LYS A 73 -5.48 13.95 -16.05
C LYS A 73 -4.36 13.22 -16.78
N SER A 74 -3.25 13.90 -17.08
CA SER A 74 -2.06 13.25 -17.64
C SER A 74 -1.44 12.21 -16.71
N CYS A 75 -1.33 12.51 -15.42
CA CYS A 75 -0.84 11.54 -14.42
C CYS A 75 -1.75 10.30 -14.35
N ILE A 76 -3.06 10.50 -14.30
CA ILE A 76 -4.07 9.43 -14.23
C ILE A 76 -4.02 8.55 -15.50
N ALA A 77 -4.00 9.15 -16.68
CA ALA A 77 -3.97 8.42 -17.95
C ALA A 77 -2.71 7.57 -18.13
N LYS A 78 -1.56 8.03 -17.61
CA LYS A 78 -0.31 7.26 -17.63
C LYS A 78 -0.25 6.17 -16.60
N ALA A 79 -0.99 6.30 -15.50
CA ALA A 79 -1.00 5.35 -14.40
C ALA A 79 -1.97 4.19 -14.63
N TYR A 80 -3.20 4.51 -15.01
CA TYR A 80 -4.31 3.55 -15.11
C TYR A 80 -4.66 3.30 -16.58
N ASP A 81 -3.77 2.59 -17.25
CA ASP A 81 -3.84 2.24 -18.68
C ASP A 81 -3.81 0.70 -18.86
N SER A 82 -3.43 0.25 -20.03
CA SER A 82 -3.30 -1.17 -20.41
C SER A 82 -2.25 -1.97 -19.60
N LYS A 83 -1.56 -1.36 -18.63
CA LYS A 83 -0.77 -2.08 -17.64
C LYS A 83 -1.63 -2.86 -16.64
N PHE A 84 -2.90 -2.45 -16.49
CA PHE A 84 -3.91 -3.24 -15.79
C PHE A 84 -4.57 -4.20 -16.78
N ASP A 85 -4.75 -5.44 -16.39
CA ASP A 85 -5.31 -6.50 -17.24
C ASP A 85 -6.85 -6.46 -17.32
N THR A 86 -7.48 -5.46 -16.72
CA THR A 86 -8.92 -5.17 -16.81
C THR A 86 -9.19 -3.67 -16.97
N GLU A 87 -10.19 -3.31 -17.77
CA GLU A 87 -10.62 -1.92 -17.96
C GLU A 87 -11.25 -1.33 -16.69
N GLU A 88 -11.79 -2.17 -15.82
CA GLU A 88 -12.38 -1.74 -14.53
C GLU A 88 -11.33 -1.34 -13.50
N ILE A 89 -10.04 -1.65 -13.72
CA ILE A 89 -8.90 -1.37 -12.82
C ILE A 89 -9.01 -2.05 -11.45
N ALA A 90 -10.16 -1.95 -10.78
CA ALA A 90 -10.46 -2.55 -9.47
C ALA A 90 -11.85 -3.19 -9.46
N PRO A 91 -12.06 -4.30 -10.19
CA PRO A 91 -13.36 -4.96 -10.28
C PRO A 91 -13.82 -5.51 -8.92
N LEU A 92 -15.13 -5.68 -8.78
CA LEU A 92 -15.77 -6.32 -7.63
C LEU A 92 -16.22 -7.73 -7.98
N ALA A 93 -15.64 -8.73 -7.32
CA ALA A 93 -16.11 -10.11 -7.37
C ALA A 93 -17.09 -10.38 -6.22
N LYS A 94 -18.33 -10.74 -6.53
CA LYS A 94 -19.31 -11.16 -5.52
C LYS A 94 -19.07 -12.62 -5.18
N VAL A 95 -18.70 -12.88 -3.94
CA VAL A 95 -18.44 -14.23 -3.44
C VAL A 95 -19.18 -14.41 -2.13
N GLU A 96 -20.06 -15.41 -2.06
CA GLU A 96 -21.02 -15.57 -0.97
C GLU A 96 -21.84 -14.28 -0.78
N ASP A 97 -21.72 -13.64 0.37
CA ASP A 97 -22.46 -12.45 0.77
C ASP A 97 -21.57 -11.17 0.87
N ALA A 98 -20.33 -11.24 0.38
CA ALA A 98 -19.39 -10.13 0.36
C ALA A 98 -18.92 -9.79 -1.08
N TYR A 99 -18.36 -8.60 -1.23
CA TYR A 99 -17.80 -8.10 -2.48
C TYR A 99 -16.30 -7.93 -2.33
N TYR A 100 -15.53 -8.77 -3.03
CA TYR A 100 -14.08 -8.71 -3.04
C TYR A 100 -13.63 -7.69 -4.09
N MET A 101 -13.08 -6.59 -3.61
CA MET A 101 -12.50 -5.55 -4.46
C MET A 101 -11.09 -5.98 -4.86
N GLU A 102 -10.95 -6.44 -6.10
CA GLU A 102 -9.70 -7.00 -6.62
C GLU A 102 -8.72 -5.88 -7.02
N LEU A 103 -7.76 -5.59 -6.15
CA LEU A 103 -6.76 -4.52 -6.31
C LEU A 103 -5.46 -5.01 -6.94
N PHE A 104 -5.45 -6.17 -7.58
CA PHE A 104 -4.24 -6.87 -8.01
C PHE A 104 -4.13 -7.04 -9.54
N HIS A 105 -4.85 -6.27 -10.30
CA HIS A 105 -4.84 -6.32 -11.78
C HIS A 105 -3.71 -5.52 -12.43
N GLY A 106 -2.85 -4.87 -11.63
CA GLY A 106 -1.72 -4.09 -12.11
C GLY A 106 -0.47 -4.92 -12.42
N ALA A 107 0.59 -4.23 -12.84
CA ALA A 107 1.84 -4.80 -13.34
C ALA A 107 2.59 -5.73 -12.36
N THR A 108 2.30 -5.67 -11.07
CA THR A 108 2.96 -6.54 -10.07
C THR A 108 1.99 -7.40 -9.30
N ILE A 109 0.73 -7.42 -9.74
CA ILE A 109 -0.35 -8.24 -9.20
C ILE A 109 -0.58 -8.07 -7.68
N ALA A 110 -0.46 -6.82 -7.20
CA ALA A 110 -0.75 -6.44 -5.82
C ALA A 110 -1.30 -5.01 -5.75
N PHE A 111 -2.08 -4.70 -4.71
CA PHE A 111 -2.73 -3.38 -4.51
C PHE A 111 -1.75 -2.19 -4.52
N LYS A 112 -0.48 -2.45 -4.28
CA LYS A 112 0.56 -1.42 -4.29
C LYS A 112 0.68 -0.72 -5.64
N ASP A 113 0.32 -1.42 -6.73
CA ASP A 113 0.27 -0.88 -8.08
C ASP A 113 -0.72 0.30 -8.19
N MET A 114 -1.84 0.26 -7.45
CA MET A 114 -2.86 1.31 -7.47
C MET A 114 -2.29 2.70 -7.13
N ALA A 115 -1.26 2.75 -6.28
CA ALA A 115 -0.61 4.00 -5.89
C ALA A 115 0.78 4.17 -6.53
N LEU A 116 1.53 3.09 -6.76
CA LEU A 116 2.89 3.17 -7.31
C LEU A 116 2.91 3.34 -8.83
N SER A 117 1.81 3.07 -9.53
CA SER A 117 1.69 3.42 -10.96
C SER A 117 1.54 4.93 -11.17
N ILE A 118 0.92 5.66 -10.26
CA ILE A 118 0.69 7.11 -10.40
C ILE A 118 1.75 7.96 -9.69
N LEU A 119 2.33 7.48 -8.58
CA LEU A 119 3.30 8.25 -7.77
C LEU A 119 4.45 8.85 -8.60
N PRO A 120 5.09 8.13 -9.55
CA PRO A 120 6.16 8.70 -10.36
C PRO A 120 5.73 9.93 -11.13
N HIS A 121 4.54 9.91 -11.68
CA HIS A 121 3.97 11.03 -12.46
C HIS A 121 3.59 12.21 -11.58
N LEU A 122 3.02 11.94 -10.39
CA LEU A 122 2.77 12.98 -9.39
C LEU A 122 4.08 13.60 -8.90
N LEU A 123 5.10 12.78 -8.67
CA LEU A 123 6.40 13.22 -8.16
C LEU A 123 7.14 14.09 -9.18
N THR A 124 7.21 13.67 -10.44
CA THR A 124 7.87 14.44 -11.53
C THR A 124 7.12 15.73 -11.82
N THR A 125 5.79 15.73 -11.79
CA THR A 125 4.97 16.93 -11.91
C THR A 125 5.23 17.87 -10.73
N SER A 126 5.28 17.33 -9.50
CA SER A 126 5.62 18.10 -8.29
C SER A 126 7.00 18.73 -8.37
N ALA A 127 8.00 18.01 -8.89
CA ALA A 127 9.36 18.52 -9.08
C ALA A 127 9.37 19.71 -10.07
N LYS A 128 8.68 19.59 -11.19
CA LYS A 128 8.55 20.68 -12.19
C LYS A 128 7.87 21.91 -11.58
N LYS A 129 6.78 21.73 -10.82
CA LYS A 129 6.06 22.82 -10.13
C LYS A 129 6.93 23.56 -9.12
N ASN A 130 7.77 22.83 -8.41
CA ASN A 130 8.67 23.40 -7.40
C ASN A 130 10.06 23.75 -7.95
N GLN A 131 10.24 23.77 -9.29
CA GLN A 131 11.47 24.15 -9.98
C GLN A 131 12.70 23.34 -9.55
N VAL A 132 12.49 22.09 -9.16
CA VAL A 132 13.58 21.14 -8.83
C VAL A 132 14.30 20.80 -10.12
N LYS A 133 15.62 20.96 -10.11
CA LYS A 133 16.50 20.69 -11.27
C LYS A 133 17.16 19.33 -11.20
N ASN A 134 17.31 18.80 -10.00
CA ASN A 134 17.97 17.53 -9.75
C ASN A 134 17.11 16.36 -10.21
N GLU A 135 17.72 15.34 -10.75
CA GLU A 135 17.09 14.07 -11.03
C GLU A 135 16.73 13.37 -9.71
N ILE A 136 15.52 12.84 -9.61
CA ILE A 136 15.01 12.24 -8.36
C ILE A 136 15.48 10.79 -8.30
N VAL A 137 16.21 10.44 -7.25
CA VAL A 137 16.63 9.07 -6.96
C VAL A 137 15.73 8.47 -5.89
N ILE A 138 14.93 7.50 -6.29
CA ILE A 138 14.13 6.68 -5.35
C ILE A 138 15.04 5.60 -4.78
N LEU A 139 15.23 5.66 -3.47
CA LEU A 139 16.00 4.67 -2.75
C LEU A 139 15.08 3.89 -1.81
N THR A 140 15.06 2.57 -1.92
CA THR A 140 14.18 1.74 -1.09
C THR A 140 14.81 0.40 -0.73
N ALA A 141 14.48 -0.10 0.47
CA ALA A 141 14.70 -1.48 0.86
C ALA A 141 13.36 -2.23 0.79
N THR A 142 13.39 -3.49 0.40
CA THR A 142 12.19 -4.30 0.26
C THR A 142 12.37 -5.71 0.77
N SER A 143 11.28 -6.26 1.32
CA SER A 143 11.10 -7.70 1.56
C SER A 143 10.37 -8.41 0.40
N GLY A 144 10.20 -7.72 -0.76
CA GLY A 144 9.59 -8.27 -1.97
C GLY A 144 8.67 -7.28 -2.69
N ASP A 145 7.41 -7.18 -2.27
CA ASP A 145 6.32 -6.54 -3.02
C ASP A 145 6.48 -5.04 -3.29
N THR A 146 6.86 -4.27 -2.26
CA THR A 146 6.94 -2.80 -2.40
C THR A 146 8.05 -2.39 -3.37
N GLY A 147 9.21 -3.06 -3.28
CA GLY A 147 10.32 -2.79 -4.19
C GLY A 147 9.98 -3.11 -5.63
N LYS A 148 9.33 -4.26 -5.88
CA LYS A 148 8.91 -4.62 -7.23
C LYS A 148 7.87 -3.64 -7.79
N ALA A 149 6.87 -3.27 -7.02
CA ALA A 149 5.86 -2.31 -7.46
C ALA A 149 6.44 -0.91 -7.72
N ALA A 150 7.43 -0.49 -6.90
CA ALA A 150 8.16 0.76 -7.14
C ALA A 150 9.01 0.66 -8.42
N LEU A 151 9.75 -0.42 -8.62
CA LEU A 151 10.52 -0.65 -9.85
C LEU A 151 9.64 -0.57 -11.10
N ALA A 152 8.50 -1.26 -11.09
CA ALA A 152 7.57 -1.25 -12.22
C ALA A 152 6.97 0.14 -12.48
N GLY A 153 6.60 0.86 -11.41
CA GLY A 153 6.00 2.20 -11.51
C GLY A 153 6.99 3.26 -12.01
N PHE A 154 8.25 3.19 -11.58
CA PHE A 154 9.30 4.17 -11.94
C PHE A 154 10.07 3.79 -13.21
N ALA A 155 9.88 2.59 -13.77
CA ALA A 155 10.58 2.15 -14.97
C ALA A 155 10.38 3.15 -16.13
N ASP A 156 11.49 3.64 -16.68
CA ASP A 156 11.57 4.58 -17.81
C ASP A 156 10.78 5.91 -17.60
N VAL A 157 10.51 6.30 -16.35
CA VAL A 157 9.95 7.62 -16.05
C VAL A 157 11.06 8.65 -16.05
N GLU A 158 11.00 9.57 -17.02
CA GLU A 158 11.98 10.63 -17.22
C GLU A 158 12.19 11.50 -15.96
N GLY A 159 13.44 11.81 -15.63
CA GLY A 159 13.81 12.61 -14.46
C GLY A 159 13.83 11.82 -13.16
N THR A 160 13.77 10.50 -13.25
CA THR A 160 13.86 9.62 -12.07
C THR A 160 14.87 8.50 -12.26
N LYS A 161 15.47 8.05 -11.16
CA LYS A 161 16.18 6.78 -11.02
C LYS A 161 15.61 6.03 -9.83
N ILE A 162 15.64 4.71 -9.89
CA ILE A 162 15.23 3.88 -8.75
C ILE A 162 16.28 2.83 -8.45
N ILE A 163 16.66 2.75 -7.17
CA ILE A 163 17.61 1.76 -6.63
C ILE A 163 16.88 1.00 -5.51
N VAL A 164 16.77 -0.32 -5.69
CA VAL A 164 16.10 -1.20 -4.74
C VAL A 164 17.11 -2.17 -4.14
N PHE A 165 17.19 -2.18 -2.82
CA PHE A 165 17.96 -3.16 -2.05
C PHE A 165 17.04 -4.26 -1.52
N TYR A 166 17.45 -5.52 -1.66
CA TYR A 166 16.73 -6.65 -1.08
C TYR A 166 17.72 -7.66 -0.45
N PRO A 167 17.29 -8.40 0.60
CA PRO A 167 18.15 -9.40 1.22
C PRO A 167 18.32 -10.62 0.29
N LYS A 168 19.54 -10.97 -0.04
CA LYS A 168 19.86 -12.18 -0.81
C LYS A 168 19.31 -13.42 -0.07
N ASN A 169 18.52 -14.24 -0.75
CA ASN A 169 17.79 -15.38 -0.16
C ASN A 169 16.73 -15.03 0.89
N GLY A 170 16.34 -13.75 1.02
CA GLY A 170 15.31 -13.29 1.97
C GLY A 170 13.95 -12.96 1.35
N VAL A 171 13.74 -13.30 0.07
CA VAL A 171 12.49 -13.13 -0.66
C VAL A 171 12.13 -14.41 -1.39
N SER A 172 10.85 -14.59 -1.79
CA SER A 172 10.47 -15.77 -2.59
C SER A 172 11.13 -15.73 -3.98
N ARG A 173 11.23 -16.90 -4.61
CA ARG A 173 11.82 -17.00 -5.96
C ARG A 173 11.06 -16.17 -6.98
N VAL A 174 9.73 -16.13 -6.89
CA VAL A 174 8.88 -15.30 -7.76
C VAL A 174 9.17 -13.83 -7.54
N GLN A 175 9.23 -13.36 -6.29
CA GLN A 175 9.54 -11.97 -5.97
C GLN A 175 10.96 -11.57 -6.41
N GLU A 176 11.95 -12.44 -6.21
CA GLU A 176 13.30 -12.21 -6.69
C GLU A 176 13.32 -12.03 -8.21
N LEU A 177 12.77 -12.98 -8.95
CA LEU A 177 12.70 -12.92 -10.42
C LEU A 177 11.98 -11.67 -10.89
N GLN A 178 10.85 -11.31 -10.28
CA GLN A 178 10.16 -10.06 -10.60
C GLN A 178 11.05 -8.83 -10.49
N MET A 179 12.00 -8.79 -9.55
CA MET A 179 12.93 -7.68 -9.38
C MET A 179 14.13 -7.78 -10.34
N VAL A 180 14.83 -8.91 -10.35
CA VAL A 180 16.08 -9.03 -11.12
C VAL A 180 15.90 -9.05 -12.63
N THR A 181 14.68 -9.30 -13.11
CA THR A 181 14.32 -9.23 -14.53
C THR A 181 13.67 -7.90 -14.94
N GLN A 182 13.49 -6.96 -13.99
CA GLN A 182 12.84 -5.68 -14.27
C GLN A 182 13.52 -4.93 -15.42
N LYS A 183 12.74 -4.50 -16.38
CA LYS A 183 13.16 -3.64 -17.50
C LYS A 183 13.15 -2.17 -17.06
N GLY A 184 13.85 -1.34 -17.81
CA GLY A 184 13.95 0.12 -17.60
C GLY A 184 15.40 0.55 -17.40
N ASP A 185 15.83 1.57 -18.18
CA ASP A 185 17.21 2.05 -18.16
C ASP A 185 17.56 2.83 -16.88
N ASN A 186 16.53 3.29 -16.16
CA ASN A 186 16.64 4.03 -14.90
C ASN A 186 16.46 3.15 -13.66
N THR A 187 16.37 1.82 -13.80
CA THR A 187 16.14 0.88 -12.71
C THR A 187 17.43 0.18 -12.29
N SER A 188 17.62 -0.02 -10.99
CA SER A 188 18.74 -0.78 -10.42
C SER A 188 18.26 -1.62 -9.24
N VAL A 189 18.69 -2.87 -9.22
CA VAL A 189 18.36 -3.82 -8.14
C VAL A 189 19.65 -4.38 -7.58
N VAL A 190 19.78 -4.35 -6.25
CA VAL A 190 20.99 -4.76 -5.54
C VAL A 190 20.62 -5.77 -4.46
N ALA A 191 21.19 -6.96 -4.53
CA ALA A 191 21.09 -7.96 -3.46
C ALA A 191 22.12 -7.63 -2.36
N ILE A 192 21.71 -7.64 -1.10
CA ILE A 192 22.65 -7.46 0.01
C ILE A 192 22.91 -8.79 0.73
N HIS A 193 24.15 -8.97 1.20
CA HIS A 193 24.53 -10.05 2.10
C HIS A 193 24.10 -9.70 3.54
N GLY A 194 22.80 -9.81 3.82
CA GLY A 194 22.18 -9.44 5.09
C GLY A 194 20.71 -9.77 5.10
N ASN A 195 20.00 -9.31 6.12
CA ASN A 195 18.56 -9.45 6.23
C ASN A 195 17.82 -8.15 5.85
N PHE A 196 16.48 -8.17 5.92
CA PHE A 196 15.66 -7.01 5.58
C PHE A 196 15.93 -5.79 6.49
N ASP A 197 16.16 -6.02 7.78
CA ASP A 197 16.46 -4.94 8.74
C ASP A 197 17.80 -4.26 8.41
N ASN A 198 18.79 -5.02 7.93
CA ASN A 198 20.05 -4.47 7.44
C ASN A 198 19.84 -3.59 6.21
N ALA A 199 19.04 -4.05 5.24
CA ALA A 199 18.72 -3.26 4.05
C ALA A 199 18.01 -1.95 4.42
N GLN A 200 17.01 -2.03 5.30
CA GLN A 200 16.23 -0.89 5.76
C GLN A 200 17.08 0.12 6.54
N SER A 201 17.93 -0.37 7.43
CA SER A 201 18.82 0.47 8.23
C SER A 201 19.87 1.15 7.35
N GLY A 202 20.42 0.46 6.35
CA GLY A 202 21.35 1.03 5.39
C GLY A 202 20.73 2.14 4.55
N VAL A 203 19.51 1.91 4.03
CA VAL A 203 18.76 2.94 3.29
C VAL A 203 18.46 4.14 4.19
N LYS A 204 18.04 3.93 5.42
CA LYS A 204 17.77 5.00 6.38
C LYS A 204 19.04 5.82 6.69
N ALA A 205 20.16 5.16 6.92
CA ALA A 205 21.45 5.82 7.17
C ALA A 205 21.85 6.73 6.00
N MET A 206 21.62 6.30 4.75
CA MET A 206 21.90 7.13 3.57
C MET A 206 20.99 8.37 3.49
N PHE A 207 19.72 8.27 3.86
CA PHE A 207 18.82 9.43 3.93
C PHE A 207 19.21 10.44 5.03
N GLU A 208 19.81 9.95 6.13
CA GLU A 208 20.26 10.79 7.25
C GLU A 208 21.67 11.35 7.04
N ASN A 209 22.42 10.86 6.04
CA ASN A 209 23.80 11.29 5.76
C ASN A 209 23.86 12.61 4.99
N LYS A 210 24.14 13.72 5.69
CA LYS A 210 24.19 15.07 5.12
C LYS A 210 25.36 15.29 4.15
N GLU A 211 26.46 14.54 4.30
CA GLU A 211 27.58 14.60 3.38
C GLU A 211 27.21 13.97 2.04
N LEU A 212 26.60 12.77 2.07
CA LEU A 212 26.09 12.11 0.89
C LEU A 212 25.01 12.97 0.20
N GLU A 213 24.07 13.56 0.96
CA GLU A 213 23.04 14.46 0.42
C GLU A 213 23.69 15.63 -0.36
N LYS A 214 24.74 16.22 0.18
CA LYS A 214 25.47 17.31 -0.48
C LYS A 214 26.17 16.85 -1.76
N GLU A 215 26.90 15.74 -1.71
CA GLU A 215 27.60 15.17 -2.88
C GLU A 215 26.63 14.84 -4.02
N LEU A 216 25.47 14.25 -3.69
CA LEU A 216 24.43 13.94 -4.67
C LEU A 216 23.83 15.21 -5.27
N ASN A 217 23.55 16.23 -4.45
CA ASN A 217 23.04 17.52 -4.93
C ASN A 217 24.02 18.20 -5.88
N GLU A 218 25.33 18.18 -5.57
CA GLU A 218 26.39 18.73 -6.44
C GLU A 218 26.49 17.96 -7.77
N ALA A 219 26.18 16.66 -7.76
CA ALA A 219 26.13 15.80 -8.95
C ALA A 219 24.80 15.88 -9.71
N GLY A 220 23.84 16.68 -9.25
CA GLY A 220 22.53 16.84 -9.90
C GLY A 220 21.48 15.81 -9.52
N TYR A 221 21.66 15.12 -8.39
CA TYR A 221 20.71 14.14 -7.86
C TYR A 221 20.12 14.59 -6.52
N GLN A 222 18.91 14.10 -6.21
CA GLN A 222 18.35 14.19 -4.86
C GLN A 222 17.56 12.94 -4.51
N PHE A 223 17.69 12.49 -3.27
CA PHE A 223 16.89 11.37 -2.79
C PHE A 223 15.43 11.73 -2.60
N SER A 224 14.55 10.78 -2.89
CA SER A 224 13.16 10.78 -2.48
C SER A 224 12.72 9.36 -2.13
N SER A 225 11.58 9.25 -1.45
CA SER A 225 11.06 7.99 -0.96
C SER A 225 9.70 7.65 -1.59
N ALA A 226 9.58 6.40 -2.06
CA ALA A 226 8.32 5.81 -2.49
C ALA A 226 7.60 5.04 -1.35
N ASN A 227 7.94 5.29 -0.09
CA ASN A 227 7.34 4.62 1.06
C ASN A 227 5.85 4.92 1.22
N SER A 228 5.13 4.04 1.91
CA SER A 228 3.67 4.16 2.12
C SER A 228 3.26 5.41 2.89
N ILE A 229 4.20 6.06 3.59
CA ILE A 229 3.96 7.31 4.32
C ILE A 229 3.84 8.55 3.43
N ASN A 230 4.32 8.49 2.18
CA ASN A 230 4.16 9.59 1.24
C ASN A 230 2.67 9.83 0.95
N ILE A 231 2.19 11.08 1.07
CA ILE A 231 0.79 11.42 0.80
C ILE A 231 0.39 11.12 -0.65
N GLY A 232 1.33 11.19 -1.59
CA GLY A 232 1.15 10.78 -2.99
C GLY A 232 0.87 9.28 -3.18
N ARG A 233 1.08 8.46 -2.13
CA ARG A 233 0.65 7.06 -2.08
C ARG A 233 -0.68 6.86 -1.37
N LEU A 234 -1.04 7.74 -0.44
CA LEU A 234 -2.29 7.63 0.29
C LEU A 234 -3.48 8.09 -0.56
N VAL A 235 -3.38 9.27 -1.18
CA VAL A 235 -4.48 9.88 -1.93
C VAL A 235 -5.01 8.99 -3.07
N PRO A 236 -4.19 8.34 -3.91
CA PRO A 236 -4.69 7.44 -4.94
C PRO A 236 -5.48 6.24 -4.39
N GLN A 237 -5.23 5.84 -3.15
CA GLN A 237 -5.95 4.73 -2.53
C GLN A 237 -7.37 5.11 -2.10
N VAL A 238 -7.67 6.38 -1.91
CA VAL A 238 -9.05 6.83 -1.64
C VAL A 238 -9.96 6.53 -2.82
N VAL A 239 -9.42 6.61 -4.04
CA VAL A 239 -10.14 6.44 -5.31
C VAL A 239 -10.88 5.11 -5.38
N TYR A 240 -10.20 4.00 -5.09
CA TYR A 240 -10.83 2.68 -5.27
C TYR A 240 -11.95 2.39 -4.24
N TYR A 241 -11.98 3.06 -3.09
CA TYR A 241 -13.11 2.96 -2.16
C TYR A 241 -14.32 3.74 -2.65
N VAL A 242 -14.10 4.92 -3.24
CA VAL A 242 -15.16 5.68 -3.91
C VAL A 242 -15.68 4.89 -5.12
N TYR A 243 -14.77 4.31 -5.90
CA TYR A 243 -15.12 3.47 -7.05
C TYR A 243 -15.91 2.21 -6.65
N ALA A 244 -15.49 1.52 -5.59
CA ALA A 244 -16.22 0.33 -5.11
C ALA A 244 -17.66 0.67 -4.73
N TYR A 245 -17.89 1.79 -4.04
CA TYR A 245 -19.25 2.24 -3.73
C TYR A 245 -20.04 2.58 -5.00
N ALA A 246 -19.42 3.27 -5.95
CA ALA A 246 -20.02 3.58 -7.24
C ALA A 246 -20.42 2.31 -8.03
N LYS A 247 -19.57 1.28 -8.01
CA LYS A 247 -19.86 -0.01 -8.67
C LYS A 247 -21.01 -0.77 -8.00
N LEU A 248 -21.09 -0.73 -6.67
CA LEU A 248 -22.25 -1.33 -5.96
C LEU A 248 -23.57 -0.62 -6.33
N LEU A 249 -23.56 0.71 -6.47
CA LEU A 249 -24.71 1.47 -6.97
C LEU A 249 -25.04 1.14 -8.43
N GLN A 250 -24.00 1.09 -9.28
CA GLN A 250 -24.17 0.78 -10.71
C GLN A 250 -24.78 -0.61 -10.92
N ASN A 251 -24.37 -1.59 -10.11
CA ASN A 251 -24.83 -2.97 -10.17
C ASN A 251 -26.17 -3.19 -9.41
N GLU A 252 -26.80 -2.12 -8.89
CA GLU A 252 -28.03 -2.19 -8.10
C GLU A 252 -27.93 -3.10 -6.85
N GLU A 253 -26.72 -3.27 -6.31
CA GLU A 253 -26.48 -4.09 -5.11
C GLU A 253 -26.79 -3.32 -3.82
N ILE A 254 -26.75 -1.97 -3.88
CA ILE A 254 -27.16 -1.06 -2.81
C ILE A 254 -28.00 0.09 -3.36
N ALA A 255 -28.82 0.68 -2.49
CA ALA A 255 -29.50 1.94 -2.76
C ALA A 255 -28.56 3.15 -2.51
N GLU A 256 -28.91 4.31 -3.06
CA GLU A 256 -28.19 5.55 -2.73
C GLU A 256 -28.29 5.86 -1.23
N ASP A 257 -27.20 6.30 -0.61
CA ASP A 257 -27.01 6.50 0.82
C ASP A 257 -27.07 5.23 1.71
N GLU A 258 -27.19 4.04 1.12
CA GLU A 258 -27.11 2.79 1.89
C GLU A 258 -25.70 2.60 2.43
N GLU A 259 -25.60 2.37 3.73
CA GLU A 259 -24.31 2.18 4.39
C GLU A 259 -23.71 0.80 4.10
N ILE A 260 -22.42 0.77 3.84
CA ILE A 260 -21.64 -0.46 3.66
C ILE A 260 -20.57 -0.61 4.75
N ASN A 261 -20.09 -1.82 4.94
CA ASN A 261 -18.85 -2.07 5.70
C ASN A 261 -17.66 -2.28 4.76
N VAL A 262 -16.48 -1.98 5.25
CA VAL A 262 -15.22 -2.20 4.52
C VAL A 262 -14.26 -2.99 5.40
N VAL A 263 -13.73 -4.12 4.89
CA VAL A 263 -12.72 -4.95 5.57
C VAL A 263 -11.39 -4.84 4.84
N VAL A 264 -10.33 -4.58 5.58
CA VAL A 264 -9.01 -4.36 4.98
C VAL A 264 -7.95 -5.20 5.69
N PRO A 265 -7.25 -6.09 4.95
CA PRO A 265 -6.05 -6.74 5.48
C PRO A 265 -4.98 -5.68 5.70
N THR A 266 -4.59 -5.48 6.95
CA THR A 266 -3.90 -4.26 7.37
C THR A 266 -2.51 -4.53 7.94
N GLY A 267 -1.50 -3.92 7.32
CA GLY A 267 -0.14 -3.78 7.85
C GLY A 267 0.17 -2.32 8.21
N ASN A 268 0.75 -1.57 7.28
CA ASN A 268 1.17 -0.16 7.48
C ASN A 268 0.02 0.87 7.54
N PHE A 269 -1.21 0.44 7.67
CA PHE A 269 -2.42 1.26 7.86
C PHE A 269 -2.80 2.20 6.69
N GLY A 270 -2.01 2.28 5.63
CA GLY A 270 -2.28 3.20 4.51
C GLY A 270 -3.61 2.90 3.80
N ASN A 271 -3.87 1.63 3.52
CA ASN A 271 -5.06 1.19 2.80
C ASN A 271 -6.36 1.49 3.59
N ILE A 272 -6.47 1.06 4.85
CA ILE A 272 -7.67 1.31 5.66
C ILE A 272 -7.84 2.81 5.98
N LEU A 273 -6.74 3.56 6.11
CA LEU A 273 -6.79 5.02 6.27
C LEU A 273 -7.37 5.71 5.03
N ALA A 274 -7.09 5.19 3.84
CA ALA A 274 -7.72 5.68 2.61
C ALA A 274 -9.23 5.44 2.59
N ALA A 275 -9.71 4.30 3.09
CA ALA A 275 -11.13 4.05 3.31
C ALA A 275 -11.74 5.03 4.34
N TYR A 276 -11.00 5.34 5.42
CA TYR A 276 -11.40 6.37 6.38
C TYR A 276 -11.51 7.75 5.73
N TYR A 277 -10.61 8.08 4.81
CA TYR A 277 -10.71 9.34 4.05
C TYR A 277 -11.92 9.33 3.12
N ALA A 278 -12.20 8.23 2.41
CA ALA A 278 -13.39 8.09 1.56
C ALA A 278 -14.69 8.28 2.39
N LYS A 279 -14.78 7.67 3.57
CA LYS A 279 -15.89 7.89 4.52
C LYS A 279 -16.04 9.38 4.86
N ASN A 280 -14.95 10.05 5.20
CA ASN A 280 -14.98 11.47 5.55
C ASN A 280 -15.26 12.39 4.36
N MET A 281 -15.00 11.95 3.12
CA MET A 281 -15.43 12.64 1.90
C MET A 281 -16.95 12.55 1.67
N GLY A 282 -17.63 11.60 2.29
CA GLY A 282 -19.08 11.45 2.21
C GLY A 282 -19.55 10.10 1.67
N ILE A 283 -18.65 9.13 1.45
CA ILE A 283 -19.07 7.76 1.12
C ILE A 283 -19.71 7.12 2.35
N PRO A 284 -20.94 6.55 2.23
CA PRO A 284 -21.64 5.92 3.34
C PRO A 284 -20.97 4.61 3.78
N ILE A 285 -19.92 4.71 4.57
CA ILE A 285 -19.22 3.58 5.19
C ILE A 285 -19.59 3.54 6.67
N ALA A 286 -20.27 2.49 7.11
CA ALA A 286 -20.64 2.30 8.52
C ALA A 286 -19.42 1.93 9.36
N LYS A 287 -18.72 0.85 9.00
CA LYS A 287 -17.55 0.32 9.71
C LYS A 287 -16.35 0.09 8.81
N LEU A 288 -15.19 0.38 9.38
CA LEU A 288 -13.87 0.08 8.85
C LEU A 288 -13.28 -1.05 9.69
N ILE A 289 -13.18 -2.24 9.13
CA ILE A 289 -12.80 -3.45 9.86
C ILE A 289 -11.33 -3.75 9.56
N CYS A 290 -10.49 -3.50 10.56
CA CYS A 290 -9.04 -3.74 10.50
C CYS A 290 -8.76 -5.23 10.72
N ALA A 291 -8.31 -5.94 9.70
CA ALA A 291 -7.95 -7.34 9.78
C ALA A 291 -6.44 -7.49 9.96
N SER A 292 -6.02 -8.20 11.01
CA SER A 292 -4.63 -8.52 11.32
C SER A 292 -4.33 -10.00 11.12
N ASN A 293 -3.09 -10.36 10.79
CA ASN A 293 -2.59 -11.72 10.93
C ASN A 293 -2.11 -11.98 12.37
N GLU A 294 -1.28 -13.00 12.61
CA GLU A 294 -0.76 -13.31 13.94
C GLU A 294 0.10 -12.19 14.53
N ASN A 295 0.67 -11.30 13.73
CA ASN A 295 1.26 -10.03 14.18
C ASN A 295 0.14 -9.01 14.50
N LYS A 296 -0.66 -9.29 15.49
CA LYS A 296 -1.92 -8.61 15.79
C LYS A 296 -1.78 -7.32 16.61
N VAL A 297 -0.72 -6.56 16.39
CA VAL A 297 -0.47 -5.29 17.11
C VAL A 297 -1.61 -4.28 16.95
N LEU A 298 -2.18 -4.20 15.75
CA LEU A 298 -3.33 -3.32 15.49
C LEU A 298 -4.61 -3.81 16.15
N TYR A 299 -4.89 -5.12 16.07
CA TYR A 299 -6.03 -5.70 16.79
C TYR A 299 -5.98 -5.37 18.29
N ASP A 300 -4.85 -5.65 18.93
CA ASP A 300 -4.67 -5.38 20.36
C ASP A 300 -4.81 -3.89 20.68
N PHE A 301 -4.29 -3.00 19.82
CA PHE A 301 -4.47 -1.56 19.96
C PHE A 301 -5.95 -1.14 19.92
N PHE A 302 -6.73 -1.61 18.96
CA PHE A 302 -8.16 -1.28 18.87
C PHE A 302 -8.94 -1.81 20.07
N GLN A 303 -8.57 -2.99 20.60
CA GLN A 303 -9.22 -3.58 21.79
C GLN A 303 -8.88 -2.79 23.05
N THR A 304 -7.62 -2.47 23.28
CA THR A 304 -7.13 -1.96 24.56
C THR A 304 -6.94 -0.44 24.60
N GLY A 305 -6.66 0.18 23.47
CA GLY A 305 -6.16 1.56 23.36
C GLY A 305 -4.65 1.67 23.62
N THR A 306 -3.96 0.53 23.76
CA THR A 306 -2.50 0.50 23.95
C THR A 306 -1.84 -0.09 22.72
N TYR A 307 -0.92 0.67 22.12
CA TYR A 307 -0.05 0.19 21.06
C TYR A 307 1.27 -0.29 21.67
N ASP A 308 1.62 -1.57 21.45
CA ASP A 308 2.83 -2.16 22.01
C ASP A 308 3.57 -3.01 20.95
N ARG A 309 4.77 -2.55 20.55
CA ARG A 309 5.67 -3.26 19.63
C ARG A 309 6.64 -4.23 20.33
N ASN A 310 6.68 -4.24 21.65
CA ASN A 310 7.57 -5.10 22.46
C ASN A 310 6.99 -6.52 22.53
N ARG A 311 6.97 -7.18 21.39
CA ARG A 311 6.42 -8.53 21.20
C ARG A 311 7.26 -9.32 20.21
N GLU A 312 7.08 -10.62 20.21
CA GLU A 312 7.71 -11.50 19.25
C GLU A 312 7.19 -11.22 17.84
N PHE A 313 8.10 -11.22 16.86
CA PHE A 313 7.75 -11.09 15.45
C PHE A 313 7.49 -12.47 14.85
N VAL A 314 6.34 -12.66 14.22
CA VAL A 314 5.94 -13.93 13.61
C VAL A 314 6.02 -13.81 12.10
N LEU A 315 6.74 -14.73 11.45
CA LEU A 315 6.70 -14.87 10.00
C LEU A 315 5.45 -15.66 9.59
N THR A 316 4.61 -15.05 8.77
CA THR A 316 3.34 -15.64 8.33
C THR A 316 3.30 -15.86 6.82
N THR A 317 2.24 -16.49 6.34
CA THR A 317 1.96 -16.64 4.89
C THR A 317 1.42 -15.34 4.26
N SER A 318 1.13 -14.30 5.06
CA SER A 318 0.69 -12.97 4.60
C SER A 318 1.74 -11.88 4.90
N PRO A 319 2.93 -11.92 4.29
CA PRO A 319 4.11 -11.16 4.71
C PRO A 319 3.97 -9.64 4.62
N SER A 320 3.06 -9.10 3.80
CA SER A 320 2.82 -7.65 3.75
C SER A 320 2.15 -7.10 5.02
N MET A 321 1.64 -7.98 5.87
CA MET A 321 1.02 -7.67 7.17
C MET A 321 1.94 -7.99 8.35
N ASP A 322 3.13 -8.57 8.11
CA ASP A 322 4.13 -8.87 9.13
C ASP A 322 4.82 -7.58 9.56
N ILE A 323 4.23 -6.90 10.53
CA ILE A 323 4.73 -5.63 11.05
C ILE A 323 4.60 -5.56 12.57
N LEU A 324 5.52 -4.84 13.20
CA LEU A 324 5.42 -4.43 14.60
C LEU A 324 5.15 -2.92 14.74
N ILE A 325 5.44 -2.13 13.69
CA ILE A 325 5.17 -0.70 13.63
C ILE A 325 4.32 -0.42 12.41
N SER A 326 3.10 0.08 12.62
CA SER A 326 2.15 0.45 11.60
C SER A 326 2.28 1.96 11.30
N SER A 327 3.04 2.29 10.27
CA SER A 327 3.56 3.65 10.04
C SER A 327 2.48 4.72 9.81
N ASN A 328 1.40 4.40 9.07
CA ASN A 328 0.35 5.39 8.80
C ASN A 328 -0.69 5.50 9.92
N LEU A 329 -0.61 4.65 10.96
CA LEU A 329 -1.47 4.78 12.13
C LEU A 329 -1.30 6.15 12.82
N GLU A 330 -0.11 6.73 12.76
CA GLU A 330 0.16 8.09 13.27
C GLU A 330 -0.85 9.12 12.74
N ARG A 331 -1.25 9.04 11.46
CA ARG A 331 -2.27 9.93 10.90
C ARG A 331 -3.64 9.78 11.56
N LEU A 332 -4.01 8.56 11.92
CA LEU A 332 -5.25 8.32 12.69
C LEU A 332 -5.09 8.80 14.13
N ILE A 333 -3.96 8.54 14.78
CA ILE A 333 -3.66 9.01 16.15
C ILE A 333 -3.78 10.55 16.21
N TYR A 334 -3.15 11.24 15.26
CA TYR A 334 -3.27 12.68 15.13
C TYR A 334 -4.74 13.11 15.00
N LYS A 335 -5.52 12.45 14.13
CA LYS A 335 -6.94 12.78 13.91
C LYS A 335 -7.80 12.58 15.17
N ILE A 336 -7.68 11.43 15.83
CA ILE A 336 -8.48 11.11 17.03
C ILE A 336 -8.05 11.88 18.27
N SER A 337 -6.83 12.46 18.28
CA SER A 337 -6.38 13.37 19.34
C SER A 337 -7.02 14.77 19.27
N GLY A 338 -7.87 15.02 18.28
CA GLY A 338 -8.41 16.37 17.99
C GLY A 338 -7.43 17.22 17.19
N GLU A 339 -6.53 16.59 16.42
CA GLU A 339 -5.48 17.24 15.62
C GLU A 339 -4.43 17.97 16.50
N ASP A 340 -4.16 17.42 17.67
CA ASP A 340 -3.16 17.95 18.63
C ASP A 340 -1.76 17.40 18.27
N ALA A 341 -0.97 18.23 17.58
CA ALA A 341 0.38 17.88 17.14
C ALA A 341 1.35 17.59 18.32
N ARG A 342 1.15 18.22 19.46
CA ARG A 342 1.98 17.98 20.65
C ARG A 342 1.68 16.60 21.23
N LYS A 343 0.40 16.27 21.40
CA LYS A 343 -0.03 14.95 21.89
C LYS A 343 0.45 13.83 20.97
N ASP A 344 0.34 14.03 19.64
CA ASP A 344 0.86 13.05 18.66
C ASP A 344 2.37 12.87 18.82
N THR A 345 3.13 13.97 18.89
CA THR A 345 4.59 13.94 19.11
C THR A 345 4.97 13.19 20.39
N ASP A 346 4.24 13.41 21.50
CA ASP A 346 4.50 12.74 22.77
C ASP A 346 4.28 11.24 22.65
N LEU A 347 3.16 10.80 22.02
CA LEU A 347 2.86 9.38 21.79
C LEU A 347 3.88 8.70 20.85
N MET A 348 4.29 9.37 19.76
CA MET A 348 5.31 8.83 18.85
C MET A 348 6.69 8.77 19.52
N THR A 349 7.00 9.70 20.42
CA THR A 349 8.22 9.67 21.22
C THR A 349 8.19 8.50 22.22
N GLU A 350 7.06 8.24 22.85
CA GLU A 350 6.90 7.05 23.70
C GLU A 350 7.08 5.76 22.92
N LEU A 351 6.48 5.64 21.72
CA LEU A 351 6.68 4.48 20.85
C LEU A 351 8.16 4.28 20.51
N LYS A 352 8.89 5.37 20.21
CA LYS A 352 10.32 5.30 19.89
C LYS A 352 11.16 4.87 21.08
N THR A 353 10.90 5.40 22.26
CA THR A 353 11.77 5.25 23.46
C THR A 353 11.38 4.06 24.34
N LYS A 354 10.07 3.80 24.50
CA LYS A 354 9.53 2.74 25.35
C LYS A 354 9.05 1.52 24.56
N GLY A 355 8.82 1.67 23.25
CA GLY A 355 8.22 0.66 22.38
C GLY A 355 6.70 0.56 22.48
N SER A 356 6.06 1.41 23.30
CA SER A 356 4.61 1.40 23.50
C SER A 356 4.07 2.77 23.87
N TYR A 357 2.78 2.99 23.62
CA TYR A 357 2.01 4.13 24.13
C TYR A 357 0.56 3.72 24.40
N ALA A 358 -0.16 4.52 25.16
CA ALA A 358 -1.59 4.36 25.40
C ALA A 358 -2.34 5.66 25.05
N ILE A 359 -3.44 5.53 24.32
CA ILE A 359 -4.32 6.65 24.00
C ILE A 359 -5.29 6.93 25.17
N THR A 360 -5.82 8.14 25.24
CA THR A 360 -6.81 8.51 26.27
C THR A 360 -8.18 7.87 26.00
N GLY A 361 -9.04 7.82 27.02
CA GLY A 361 -10.42 7.34 26.84
C GLY A 361 -11.22 8.14 25.82
N GLU A 362 -10.99 9.46 25.71
CA GLU A 362 -11.58 10.31 24.67
C GLU A 362 -11.11 9.93 23.28
N MET A 363 -9.80 9.74 23.08
CA MET A 363 -9.26 9.26 21.79
C MET A 363 -9.81 7.90 21.44
N LYS A 364 -9.97 6.99 22.42
CA LYS A 364 -10.56 5.67 22.18
C LYS A 364 -12.03 5.76 21.74
N ALA A 365 -12.79 6.69 22.28
CA ALA A 365 -14.17 6.92 21.84
C ALA A 365 -14.24 7.41 20.38
N ASN A 366 -13.22 8.16 19.92
CA ASN A 366 -13.10 8.62 18.53
C ASN A 366 -12.72 7.51 17.54
N LEU A 367 -12.49 6.28 18.00
CA LEU A 367 -12.29 5.08 17.15
C LEU A 367 -13.60 4.34 16.83
N ALA A 368 -14.76 4.92 17.14
CA ALA A 368 -16.08 4.26 16.96
C ALA A 368 -16.37 3.79 15.52
N ASP A 369 -15.75 4.40 14.51
CA ASP A 369 -15.86 3.98 13.12
C ASP A 369 -15.12 2.67 12.81
N PHE A 370 -14.23 2.24 13.69
CA PHE A 370 -13.38 1.09 13.48
C PHE A 370 -13.87 -0.13 14.27
N ALA A 371 -13.68 -1.29 13.67
CA ALA A 371 -13.68 -2.59 14.33
C ALA A 371 -12.37 -3.31 13.99
N ALA A 372 -12.00 -4.33 14.72
CA ALA A 372 -10.78 -5.08 14.46
C ALA A 372 -10.93 -6.57 14.78
N GLY A 373 -10.26 -7.39 14.00
CA GLY A 373 -10.14 -8.83 14.19
C GLY A 373 -8.76 -9.33 13.79
N TYR A 374 -8.47 -10.60 14.04
CA TYR A 374 -7.25 -11.24 13.56
C TYR A 374 -7.52 -12.70 13.17
N ALA A 375 -6.64 -13.24 12.33
CA ALA A 375 -6.68 -14.65 11.92
C ALA A 375 -5.34 -15.32 12.21
N THR A 376 -5.39 -16.59 12.65
CA THR A 376 -4.24 -17.46 12.75
C THR A 376 -3.93 -18.10 11.39
N GLU A 377 -2.71 -18.63 11.21
CA GLU A 377 -2.31 -19.31 9.98
C GLU A 377 -3.24 -20.49 9.63
N ASP A 378 -3.67 -21.28 10.64
CA ASP A 378 -4.63 -22.36 10.42
C ASP A 378 -6.00 -21.86 9.94
N GLN A 379 -6.46 -20.72 10.49
CA GLN A 379 -7.72 -20.10 10.07
C GLN A 379 -7.60 -19.55 8.65
N VAL A 380 -6.46 -18.98 8.28
CA VAL A 380 -6.18 -18.49 6.92
C VAL A 380 -6.24 -19.65 5.92
N ALA A 381 -5.51 -20.73 6.18
CA ALA A 381 -5.50 -21.90 5.31
C ALA A 381 -6.91 -22.51 5.17
N LYS A 382 -7.63 -22.64 6.29
CA LYS A 382 -9.01 -23.15 6.28
C LYS A 382 -9.95 -22.23 5.49
N THR A 383 -9.81 -20.92 5.60
CA THR A 383 -10.65 -19.95 4.87
C THR A 383 -10.45 -20.04 3.36
N ILE A 384 -9.19 -20.18 2.89
CA ILE A 384 -8.89 -20.39 1.47
C ILE A 384 -9.56 -21.68 0.98
N HIS A 385 -9.40 -22.78 1.75
CA HIS A 385 -9.98 -24.07 1.41
C HIS A 385 -11.50 -24.02 1.32
N ASP A 386 -12.17 -23.54 2.36
CA ASP A 386 -13.63 -23.54 2.46
C ASP A 386 -14.26 -22.69 1.34
N ILE A 387 -13.77 -21.45 1.12
CA ILE A 387 -14.32 -20.58 0.09
C ILE A 387 -14.07 -21.14 -1.31
N TYR A 388 -12.92 -21.76 -1.54
CA TYR A 388 -12.67 -22.46 -2.81
C TYR A 388 -13.63 -23.62 -3.02
N GLU A 389 -13.84 -24.52 -2.04
CA GLU A 389 -14.75 -25.64 -2.14
C GLU A 389 -16.20 -25.22 -2.34
N ASP A 390 -16.63 -24.17 -1.65
CA ASP A 390 -18.02 -23.71 -1.68
C ASP A 390 -18.36 -22.89 -2.95
N THR A 391 -17.37 -22.14 -3.51
CA THR A 391 -17.65 -21.14 -4.54
C THR A 391 -16.77 -21.24 -5.78
N GLY A 392 -15.64 -21.93 -5.69
CA GLY A 392 -14.60 -21.95 -6.73
C GLY A 392 -13.72 -20.70 -6.75
N TYR A 393 -13.98 -19.71 -5.89
CA TYR A 393 -13.15 -18.50 -5.82
C TYR A 393 -11.83 -18.76 -5.11
N VAL A 394 -10.74 -18.40 -5.77
CA VAL A 394 -9.38 -18.56 -5.22
C VAL A 394 -8.84 -17.20 -4.82
N MET A 395 -8.49 -17.06 -3.54
CA MET A 395 -7.94 -15.83 -2.98
C MET A 395 -6.51 -16.02 -2.47
N ASP A 396 -5.78 -14.93 -2.32
CA ASP A 396 -4.48 -14.93 -1.67
C ASP A 396 -4.59 -14.96 -0.14
N THR A 397 -3.47 -15.20 0.52
CA THR A 397 -3.39 -15.33 1.98
C THR A 397 -3.79 -14.07 2.74
N HIS A 398 -3.48 -12.87 2.22
CA HIS A 398 -3.87 -11.61 2.84
C HIS A 398 -5.38 -11.39 2.76
N THR A 399 -5.97 -11.66 1.60
CA THR A 399 -7.42 -11.59 1.40
C THR A 399 -8.13 -12.60 2.32
N ALA A 400 -7.56 -13.78 2.52
CA ALA A 400 -8.11 -14.81 3.42
C ALA A 400 -8.12 -14.36 4.89
N VAL A 401 -7.09 -13.61 5.34
CA VAL A 401 -7.13 -12.96 6.66
C VAL A 401 -8.36 -12.04 6.78
N ALA A 402 -8.60 -11.20 5.78
CA ALA A 402 -9.73 -10.27 5.79
C ALA A 402 -11.08 -11.00 5.72
N ALA A 403 -11.19 -12.05 4.91
CA ALA A 403 -12.39 -12.86 4.78
C ALA A 403 -12.75 -13.59 6.09
N MET A 404 -11.74 -14.14 6.77
CA MET A 404 -11.93 -14.77 8.10
C MET A 404 -12.41 -13.75 9.13
N VAL A 405 -11.78 -12.59 9.19
CA VAL A 405 -12.16 -11.52 10.12
C VAL A 405 -13.57 -11.00 9.81
N TYR A 406 -13.95 -10.89 8.54
CA TYR A 406 -15.31 -10.55 8.14
C TYR A 406 -16.34 -11.56 8.67
N LYS A 407 -16.10 -12.85 8.47
CA LYS A 407 -17.00 -13.92 8.97
C LYS A 407 -17.18 -13.82 10.50
N ALA A 408 -16.08 -13.67 11.24
CA ALA A 408 -16.14 -13.53 12.69
C ALA A 408 -16.86 -12.23 13.12
N TYR A 409 -16.56 -11.10 12.50
CA TYR A 409 -17.24 -9.83 12.79
C TYR A 409 -18.76 -9.93 12.58
N ARG A 410 -19.19 -10.52 11.47
CA ARG A 410 -20.61 -10.69 11.15
C ARG A 410 -21.31 -11.62 12.14
N GLU A 411 -20.67 -12.70 12.54
CA GLU A 411 -21.20 -13.62 13.57
C GLU A 411 -21.37 -12.94 14.92
N ASP A 412 -20.44 -12.12 15.34
CA ASP A 412 -20.45 -11.44 16.64
C ASP A 412 -21.41 -10.25 16.66
N SER A 413 -21.34 -9.38 15.66
CA SER A 413 -22.10 -8.12 15.61
C SER A 413 -23.53 -8.28 15.10
N LYS A 414 -23.81 -9.35 14.34
CA LYS A 414 -25.06 -9.52 13.56
C LYS A 414 -25.32 -8.38 12.57
N ASP A 415 -24.26 -7.71 12.16
CA ASP A 415 -24.31 -6.67 11.14
C ASP A 415 -24.42 -7.32 9.75
N ASP A 416 -25.54 -7.09 9.08
CA ASP A 416 -25.89 -7.67 7.77
C ASP A 416 -25.67 -6.71 6.60
N ARG A 417 -25.06 -5.53 6.85
CA ARG A 417 -24.73 -4.57 5.81
C ARG A 417 -23.86 -5.19 4.73
N LYS A 418 -24.08 -4.77 3.49
CA LYS A 418 -23.20 -5.12 2.38
C LYS A 418 -21.76 -4.77 2.74
N THR A 419 -20.85 -5.68 2.45
CA THR A 419 -19.44 -5.53 2.87
C THR A 419 -18.51 -5.67 1.69
N VAL A 420 -17.61 -4.70 1.55
CA VAL A 420 -16.49 -4.74 0.60
C VAL A 420 -15.24 -5.22 1.32
N ILE A 421 -14.61 -6.26 0.81
CA ILE A 421 -13.34 -6.81 1.29
C ILE A 421 -12.24 -6.40 0.31
N ALA A 422 -11.21 -5.72 0.78
CA ALA A 422 -10.06 -5.38 -0.05
C ALA A 422 -9.24 -6.64 -0.36
N SER A 423 -9.29 -7.10 -1.60
CA SER A 423 -8.49 -8.22 -2.11
C SER A 423 -7.17 -7.68 -2.65
N THR A 424 -6.10 -7.82 -1.85
CA THR A 424 -4.89 -7.00 -1.98
C THR A 424 -3.77 -7.61 -2.80
N ALA A 425 -3.86 -8.90 -3.13
CA ALA A 425 -2.88 -9.56 -4.00
C ALA A 425 -3.53 -10.70 -4.79
N SER A 426 -2.95 -10.98 -5.95
CA SER A 426 -3.33 -12.15 -6.74
C SER A 426 -2.87 -13.44 -6.06
N PRO A 427 -3.68 -14.51 -6.09
CA PRO A 427 -3.27 -15.83 -5.57
C PRO A 427 -2.00 -16.37 -6.24
N TYR A 428 -1.73 -15.99 -7.47
CA TYR A 428 -0.51 -16.37 -8.19
C TYR A 428 0.78 -15.87 -7.55
N LYS A 429 0.71 -14.81 -6.77
CA LYS A 429 1.87 -14.25 -6.05
C LYS A 429 2.31 -15.12 -4.88
N PHE A 430 1.38 -15.89 -4.34
CA PHE A 430 1.56 -16.76 -3.17
C PHE A 430 1.11 -18.19 -3.48
N ALA A 431 1.35 -18.64 -4.71
CA ALA A 431 0.84 -19.92 -5.22
C ALA A 431 1.17 -21.11 -4.32
N GLY A 432 2.36 -21.15 -3.71
CA GLY A 432 2.76 -22.21 -2.78
C GLY A 432 1.84 -22.30 -1.54
N SER A 433 1.55 -21.18 -0.90
CA SER A 433 0.68 -21.12 0.27
C SER A 433 -0.79 -21.39 -0.10
N VAL A 434 -1.26 -20.78 -1.19
CA VAL A 434 -2.64 -20.92 -1.68
C VAL A 434 -2.95 -22.37 -2.06
N MET A 435 -2.10 -22.99 -2.88
CA MET A 435 -2.30 -24.37 -3.33
C MET A 435 -2.19 -25.36 -2.18
N SER A 436 -1.25 -25.13 -1.23
CA SER A 436 -1.13 -25.97 -0.03
C SER A 436 -2.35 -25.88 0.89
N ALA A 437 -3.03 -24.73 0.91
CA ALA A 437 -4.28 -24.54 1.64
C ALA A 437 -5.47 -25.24 0.94
N ILE A 438 -5.53 -25.18 -0.40
CA ILE A 438 -6.58 -25.88 -1.17
C ILE A 438 -6.45 -27.40 -1.03
N ASP A 439 -5.23 -27.95 -1.18
CA ASP A 439 -4.99 -29.39 -1.02
C ASP A 439 -3.57 -29.66 -0.50
N PRO A 440 -3.42 -30.30 0.68
CA PRO A 440 -2.12 -30.60 1.28
C PRO A 440 -1.11 -31.38 0.39
N LYS A 441 -1.59 -32.05 -0.66
CA LYS A 441 -0.71 -32.75 -1.64
C LYS A 441 0.27 -31.81 -2.36
N TYR A 442 -0.04 -30.51 -2.41
CA TYR A 442 0.79 -29.49 -3.07
C TYR A 442 1.91 -28.95 -2.19
N LYS A 443 1.92 -29.26 -0.89
CA LYS A 443 2.91 -28.74 0.06
C LYS A 443 4.33 -29.09 -0.34
N GLY A 444 5.19 -28.07 -0.42
CA GLY A 444 6.63 -28.22 -0.70
C GLY A 444 6.97 -28.50 -2.16
N GLN A 445 6.02 -28.35 -3.08
CA GLN A 445 6.30 -28.44 -4.52
C GLN A 445 6.90 -27.13 -5.02
N ASP A 446 7.49 -27.19 -6.23
CA ASP A 446 8.09 -26.03 -6.89
C ASP A 446 7.05 -24.96 -7.25
N ASP A 447 7.36 -23.69 -6.98
CA ASP A 447 6.43 -22.56 -7.14
C ASP A 447 5.89 -22.43 -8.58
N PHE A 448 6.74 -22.64 -9.62
CA PHE A 448 6.29 -22.51 -11.00
C PHE A 448 5.36 -23.64 -11.42
N LYS A 449 5.60 -24.85 -10.91
CA LYS A 449 4.69 -25.97 -11.10
C LYS A 449 3.35 -25.70 -10.41
N LEU A 450 3.39 -25.11 -9.22
CA LEU A 450 2.17 -24.75 -8.49
C LEU A 450 1.39 -23.60 -9.18
N ILE A 451 2.07 -22.68 -9.85
CA ILE A 451 1.44 -21.66 -10.69
C ILE A 451 0.65 -22.30 -11.85
N GLU A 452 1.21 -23.30 -12.52
CA GLU A 452 0.50 -24.03 -13.59
C GLU A 452 -0.71 -24.82 -13.06
N GLU A 453 -0.59 -25.44 -11.89
CA GLU A 453 -1.71 -26.12 -11.23
C GLU A 453 -2.77 -25.13 -10.75
N LEU A 454 -2.36 -23.98 -10.19
CA LEU A 454 -3.27 -22.91 -9.77
C LEU A 454 -4.12 -22.40 -10.95
N GLN A 455 -3.52 -22.24 -12.12
CA GLN A 455 -4.25 -21.85 -13.32
C GLN A 455 -5.38 -22.84 -13.66
N LYS A 456 -5.11 -24.15 -13.52
CA LYS A 456 -6.12 -25.19 -13.77
C LYS A 456 -7.22 -25.17 -12.72
N VAL A 457 -6.85 -24.95 -11.47
CA VAL A 457 -7.76 -24.94 -10.32
C VAL A 457 -8.64 -23.70 -10.32
N SER A 458 -8.07 -22.51 -10.55
CA SER A 458 -8.81 -21.25 -10.55
C SER A 458 -9.61 -20.99 -11.82
N GLY A 459 -9.22 -21.62 -12.93
CA GLY A 459 -9.81 -21.35 -14.25
C GLY A 459 -9.52 -19.94 -14.78
N THR A 460 -8.67 -19.16 -14.10
CA THR A 460 -8.28 -17.81 -14.51
C THR A 460 -7.09 -17.80 -15.48
N GLU A 461 -6.98 -16.75 -16.27
CA GLU A 461 -5.78 -16.58 -17.09
C GLU A 461 -4.55 -16.31 -16.22
N LEU A 462 -3.40 -16.84 -16.67
CA LEU A 462 -2.13 -16.54 -16.02
C LEU A 462 -1.80 -15.04 -16.18
N PRO A 463 -1.58 -14.30 -15.09
CA PRO A 463 -1.26 -12.87 -15.18
C PRO A 463 0.00 -12.60 -16.02
N ASN A 464 0.02 -11.50 -16.76
CA ASN A 464 1.17 -11.12 -17.58
C ASN A 464 2.46 -10.98 -16.73
N ALA A 465 2.34 -10.46 -15.52
CA ALA A 465 3.45 -10.35 -14.57
C ALA A 465 4.14 -11.71 -14.27
N ILE A 466 3.40 -12.80 -14.34
CA ILE A 466 3.93 -14.17 -14.14
C ILE A 466 4.47 -14.73 -15.47
N LYS A 467 3.73 -14.57 -16.58
CA LYS A 467 4.19 -15.01 -17.92
C LYS A 467 5.55 -14.40 -18.27
N GLU A 468 5.73 -13.13 -17.94
CA GLU A 468 6.97 -12.38 -18.22
C GLU A 468 8.18 -12.96 -17.48
N ILE A 469 8.05 -13.28 -16.19
CA ILE A 469 9.19 -13.74 -15.38
C ILE A 469 9.61 -15.18 -15.67
N MET A 470 8.72 -16.01 -16.22
CA MET A 470 9.02 -17.42 -16.49
C MET A 470 10.16 -17.62 -17.49
N ASN A 471 10.33 -16.67 -18.43
CA ASN A 471 11.34 -16.75 -19.50
C ASN A 471 12.18 -15.46 -19.60
N ALA A 472 12.14 -14.57 -18.62
CA ALA A 472 12.84 -13.31 -18.67
C ALA A 472 14.35 -13.48 -18.43
N GLU A 473 15.14 -12.68 -19.11
CA GLU A 473 16.56 -12.54 -18.86
C GLU A 473 16.82 -11.81 -17.53
N ILE A 474 17.76 -12.31 -16.74
CA ILE A 474 18.23 -11.61 -15.53
C ILE A 474 19.03 -10.38 -15.97
N ARG A 475 18.53 -9.21 -15.61
CA ARG A 475 19.10 -7.90 -15.96
C ARG A 475 19.93 -7.29 -14.84
N HIS A 476 19.59 -7.63 -13.60
CA HIS A 476 20.22 -7.08 -12.40
C HIS A 476 20.89 -8.21 -11.62
N ASN A 477 22.20 -8.14 -11.52
CA ASN A 477 23.04 -9.13 -10.81
C ASN A 477 24.02 -8.47 -9.83
N THR A 478 23.81 -7.21 -9.47
CA THR A 478 24.64 -6.48 -8.52
C THR A 478 24.40 -7.00 -7.10
N GLU A 479 25.48 -7.30 -6.40
CA GLU A 479 25.46 -7.73 -5.00
C GLU A 479 26.44 -6.87 -4.21
N CYS A 480 26.17 -6.62 -2.92
CA CYS A 480 27.11 -5.94 -2.03
C CYS A 480 26.93 -6.37 -0.56
N ASP A 481 27.93 -6.10 0.25
CA ASP A 481 27.81 -6.20 1.69
C ASP A 481 27.07 -4.97 2.26
N VAL A 482 26.55 -5.08 3.47
CA VAL A 482 25.74 -4.02 4.11
C VAL A 482 26.52 -2.70 4.23
N ASP A 483 27.80 -2.76 4.55
CA ASP A 483 28.68 -1.60 4.68
C ASP A 483 29.09 -0.98 3.33
N GLN A 484 28.81 -1.64 2.22
CA GLN A 484 29.09 -1.19 0.85
C GLN A 484 27.88 -0.55 0.15
N MET A 485 26.72 -0.52 0.79
CA MET A 485 25.48 -0.03 0.17
C MET A 485 25.61 1.42 -0.35
N GLU A 486 26.19 2.33 0.43
CA GLU A 486 26.39 3.73 0.04
C GLU A 486 27.32 3.84 -1.19
N GLN A 487 28.45 3.14 -1.16
CA GLN A 487 29.38 3.14 -2.30
C GLN A 487 28.73 2.55 -3.55
N THR A 488 27.87 1.56 -3.39
CA THR A 488 27.12 0.97 -4.51
C THR A 488 26.16 1.98 -5.12
N VAL A 489 25.46 2.77 -4.31
CA VAL A 489 24.61 3.87 -4.80
C VAL A 489 25.44 4.90 -5.59
N LYS A 490 26.57 5.33 -5.04
CA LYS A 490 27.49 6.28 -5.72
C LYS A 490 27.94 5.72 -7.07
N ASN A 491 28.34 4.44 -7.12
CA ASN A 491 28.78 3.79 -8.36
C ASN A 491 27.66 3.72 -9.42
N ILE A 492 26.42 3.37 -9.02
CA ILE A 492 25.25 3.34 -9.91
C ILE A 492 24.96 4.73 -10.48
N LEU A 493 25.09 5.77 -9.68
CA LEU A 493 24.83 7.16 -10.07
C LEU A 493 26.04 7.83 -10.78
N GLY A 494 27.22 7.18 -10.80
CA GLY A 494 28.43 7.74 -11.37
C GLY A 494 29.02 8.89 -10.55
N VAL A 495 28.69 8.95 -9.26
CA VAL A 495 29.24 9.93 -8.30
C VAL A 495 30.52 9.39 -7.70
N LYS A 496 31.58 10.22 -7.65
CA LYS A 496 32.90 9.80 -7.18
C LYS A 496 33.11 10.08 -5.71
#